data_0c3f58e0ec6332a17fbb1518e802ccc7
#
_entry.id   0c3f58e0ec6332a17fbb1518e802ccc7
#
_cell.length_a   1.000
_cell.length_b   1.000
_cell.length_c   1.000
_cell.angle_alpha   90.00
_cell.angle_beta   90.00
_cell.angle_gamma   90.00
#
_symmetry.space_group_name_H-M   'P 1'
#
loop_
_entity.id
_entity.type
_entity.pdbx_description
1 polymer ?
#
loop_
_entity_poly.entity_id
_entity_poly.type
_entity_poly.pdbx_seq_one_letter_code
_entity_poly.pdbx_strand_id
1 'polypeptide(L)'
;MSIAILKASVISKIAAGEVVERPASVVKELLENSLDAGARTVSVDIVGSGLSIIKVSDDGNGIPAREVELAFSRHATSKLDSEIDLESIQTLGFRGEALASIAAVSQVELVTRFATEDTGVRLLLMSGQLKDRKSIGVPSGTVIQVENLFYNVPARLKFLNSEATERGLTKRIVSRYAMAYPHVRFSFVSENRQGFQSYGNGNLLDVL
;
A
#
# COMPACT_ATOMS: atom_id res chain seq x y z
N MET A 1 -31.58 -19.18 -13.18
CA MET A 1 -30.21 -18.64 -13.50
C MET A 1 -29.31 -19.84 -13.73
N SER A 2 -28.50 -19.86 -14.81
CA SER A 2 -27.51 -20.91 -15.05
C SER A 2 -26.18 -20.55 -14.37
N ILE A 3 -25.48 -21.57 -13.86
CA ILE A 3 -24.10 -21.41 -13.34
C ILE A 3 -23.18 -21.11 -14.52
N ALA A 4 -22.31 -20.08 -14.39
CA ALA A 4 -21.38 -19.69 -15.41
C ALA A 4 -20.01 -19.34 -14.78
N ILE A 5 -18.93 -19.55 -15.54
CA ILE A 5 -17.57 -19.12 -15.14
C ILE A 5 -17.48 -17.62 -15.28
N LEU A 6 -17.05 -16.94 -14.23
CA LEU A 6 -16.86 -15.49 -14.23
C LEU A 6 -15.67 -15.07 -15.09
N LYS A 7 -15.75 -13.87 -15.69
CA LYS A 7 -14.62 -13.27 -16.39
C LYS A 7 -13.49 -12.95 -15.38
N ALA A 8 -12.23 -13.08 -15.80
CA ALA A 8 -11.06 -12.81 -14.95
C ALA A 8 -11.09 -11.42 -14.28
N SER A 9 -11.59 -10.39 -14.98
CA SER A 9 -11.75 -9.04 -14.42
C SER A 9 -12.77 -8.97 -13.26
N VAL A 10 -13.81 -9.82 -13.29
CA VAL A 10 -14.81 -9.90 -12.20
C VAL A 10 -14.22 -10.66 -11.02
N ILE A 11 -13.56 -11.79 -11.28
CA ILE A 11 -12.86 -12.58 -10.25
C ILE A 11 -11.84 -11.68 -9.52
N SER A 12 -11.05 -10.88 -10.27
CA SER A 12 -10.08 -9.95 -9.69
C SER A 12 -10.71 -8.93 -8.75
N LYS A 13 -11.87 -8.38 -9.09
CA LYS A 13 -12.58 -7.40 -8.25
C LYS A 13 -13.20 -8.05 -7.01
N ILE A 14 -13.68 -9.30 -7.11
CA ILE A 14 -14.22 -10.04 -5.97
C ILE A 14 -13.08 -10.34 -4.98
N ALA A 15 -11.98 -10.94 -5.44
CA ALA A 15 -10.84 -11.26 -4.60
C ALA A 15 -10.17 -10.00 -4.02
N ALA A 16 -10.04 -8.91 -4.82
CA ALA A 16 -9.58 -7.63 -4.29
C ALA A 16 -10.46 -7.15 -3.12
N GLY A 17 -11.72 -7.55 -3.15
CA GLY A 17 -12.68 -7.25 -2.10
C GLY A 17 -12.45 -7.92 -0.78
N GLU A 18 -11.78 -9.03 -0.75
CA GLU A 18 -11.44 -9.76 0.47
C GLU A 18 -10.19 -9.18 1.13
N VAL A 19 -9.32 -8.53 0.35
CA VAL A 19 -8.07 -7.91 0.82
C VAL A 19 -8.27 -6.42 1.11
N VAL A 20 -8.97 -5.71 0.23
CA VAL A 20 -9.17 -4.26 0.29
C VAL A 20 -10.64 -3.95 0.60
N GLU A 21 -10.97 -3.82 1.87
CA GLU A 21 -12.34 -3.49 2.31
C GLU A 21 -12.60 -1.99 2.37
N ARG A 22 -11.59 -1.19 2.75
CA ARG A 22 -11.67 0.24 3.03
C ARG A 22 -10.31 0.95 2.88
N PRO A 23 -10.26 2.30 2.90
CA PRO A 23 -8.99 3.05 2.84
C PRO A 23 -7.96 2.61 3.88
N ALA A 24 -8.38 2.38 5.13
CA ALA A 24 -7.50 1.93 6.19
C ALA A 24 -6.82 0.57 5.90
N SER A 25 -7.51 -0.34 5.16
CA SER A 25 -6.90 -1.62 4.72
C SER A 25 -5.78 -1.39 3.72
N VAL A 26 -5.96 -0.46 2.76
CA VAL A 26 -4.90 -0.09 1.82
C VAL A 26 -3.69 0.47 2.56
N VAL A 27 -3.91 1.42 3.47
CA VAL A 27 -2.83 2.02 4.27
C VAL A 27 -2.10 0.95 5.08
N LYS A 28 -2.83 0.02 5.70
CA LYS A 28 -2.22 -1.09 6.45
C LYS A 28 -1.24 -1.89 5.59
N GLU A 29 -1.69 -2.37 4.43
CA GLU A 29 -0.86 -3.17 3.52
C GLU A 29 0.39 -2.41 3.02
N LEU A 30 0.23 -1.11 2.70
CA LEU A 30 1.35 -0.30 2.26
C LEU A 30 2.35 -0.01 3.38
N LEU A 31 1.89 0.22 4.63
CA LEU A 31 2.75 0.37 5.79
C LEU A 31 3.55 -0.91 6.07
N GLU A 32 2.91 -2.08 6.01
CA GLU A 32 3.57 -3.37 6.19
C GLU A 32 4.65 -3.59 5.14
N ASN A 33 4.39 -3.24 3.88
CA ASN A 33 5.39 -3.31 2.83
C ASN A 33 6.57 -2.36 3.06
N SER A 34 6.31 -1.13 3.53
CA SER A 34 7.38 -0.18 3.87
C SER A 34 8.26 -0.68 5.02
N LEU A 35 7.66 -1.24 6.06
CA LEU A 35 8.39 -1.83 7.20
C LEU A 35 9.21 -3.05 6.78
N ASP A 36 8.64 -3.95 5.98
CA ASP A 36 9.34 -5.11 5.43
C ASP A 36 10.50 -4.71 4.50
N ALA A 37 10.40 -3.53 3.84
CA ALA A 37 11.50 -2.94 3.06
C ALA A 37 12.58 -2.27 3.94
N GLY A 38 12.47 -2.33 5.25
CA GLY A 38 13.43 -1.76 6.18
C GLY A 38 13.37 -0.23 6.29
N ALA A 39 12.23 0.38 6.03
CA ALA A 39 12.06 1.82 6.14
C ALA A 39 12.31 2.34 7.57
N ARG A 40 12.94 3.50 7.66
CA ARG A 40 13.11 4.28 8.90
C ARG A 40 12.18 5.47 8.97
N THR A 41 11.66 5.89 7.84
CA THR A 41 10.70 6.99 7.73
C THR A 41 9.57 6.56 6.82
N VAL A 42 8.32 6.69 7.29
CA VAL A 42 7.13 6.41 6.50
C VAL A 42 6.15 7.58 6.62
N SER A 43 5.72 8.13 5.50
CA SER A 43 4.65 9.14 5.47
C SER A 43 3.39 8.61 4.80
N VAL A 44 2.25 8.98 5.36
CA VAL A 44 0.92 8.65 4.86
C VAL A 44 0.14 9.93 4.66
N ASP A 45 -0.25 10.21 3.42
CA ASP A 45 -1.09 11.35 3.06
C ASP A 45 -2.41 10.86 2.49
N ILE A 46 -3.54 11.38 2.96
CA ILE A 46 -4.86 11.04 2.44
C ILE A 46 -5.67 12.28 2.10
N VAL A 47 -6.46 12.18 1.02
CA VAL A 47 -7.45 13.17 0.60
C VAL A 47 -8.79 12.47 0.36
N GLY A 48 -9.92 13.13 0.67
CA GLY A 48 -11.24 12.53 0.54
C GLY A 48 -11.39 11.28 1.39
N SER A 49 -10.88 11.33 2.63
CA SER A 49 -10.87 10.19 3.58
C SER A 49 -10.10 8.96 3.07
N GLY A 50 -9.25 9.13 2.05
CA GLY A 50 -8.52 8.07 1.38
C GLY A 50 -9.25 7.45 0.18
N LEU A 51 -10.41 7.98 -0.21
CA LEU A 51 -11.09 7.56 -1.44
C LEU A 51 -10.55 8.28 -2.67
N SER A 52 -10.24 9.57 -2.53
CA SER A 52 -9.64 10.35 -3.63
C SER A 52 -8.17 10.04 -3.78
N ILE A 53 -7.39 10.14 -2.70
CA ILE A 53 -5.96 9.86 -2.70
C ILE A 53 -5.55 9.16 -1.40
N ILE A 54 -4.74 8.12 -1.54
CA ILE A 54 -3.87 7.57 -0.49
C ILE A 54 -2.46 7.59 -1.06
N LYS A 55 -1.54 8.28 -0.40
CA LYS A 55 -0.13 8.27 -0.76
C LYS A 55 0.69 7.78 0.43
N VAL A 56 1.49 6.75 0.20
CA VAL A 56 2.46 6.24 1.18
C VAL A 56 3.85 6.38 0.58
N SER A 57 4.76 6.98 1.34
CA SER A 57 6.15 7.19 0.93
C SER A 57 7.07 6.65 2.01
N ASP A 58 8.11 5.92 1.62
CA ASP A 58 9.10 5.36 2.52
C ASP A 58 10.53 5.55 1.99
N ASP A 59 11.50 5.46 2.90
CA ASP A 59 12.93 5.48 2.63
C ASP A 59 13.57 4.08 2.72
N GLY A 60 12.79 3.03 2.50
CA GLY A 60 13.26 1.65 2.52
C GLY A 60 14.14 1.27 1.33
N ASN A 61 14.41 -0.02 1.18
CA ASN A 61 15.30 -0.52 0.12
C ASN A 61 14.80 -0.29 -1.30
N GLY A 62 13.51 0.04 -1.49
CA GLY A 62 12.89 0.13 -2.79
C GLY A 62 12.66 -1.23 -3.45
N ILE A 63 12.22 -1.23 -4.72
CA ILE A 63 11.94 -2.43 -5.52
C ILE A 63 12.88 -2.42 -6.73
N PRO A 64 13.60 -3.53 -7.01
CA PRO A 64 14.44 -3.65 -8.20
C PRO A 64 13.65 -3.38 -9.49
N ALA A 65 14.21 -2.61 -10.42
CA ALA A 65 13.52 -2.19 -11.64
C ALA A 65 12.93 -3.36 -12.45
N ARG A 66 13.61 -4.51 -12.45
CA ARG A 66 13.17 -5.75 -13.13
C ARG A 66 11.96 -6.42 -12.45
N GLU A 67 11.69 -6.12 -11.18
CA GLU A 67 10.67 -6.77 -10.35
C GLU A 67 9.43 -5.89 -10.12
N VAL A 68 9.48 -4.61 -10.51
CA VAL A 68 8.41 -3.64 -10.23
C VAL A 68 7.06 -4.05 -10.84
N GLU A 69 7.05 -4.60 -12.06
CA GLU A 69 5.80 -5.09 -12.68
C GLU A 69 5.32 -6.39 -12.01
N LEU A 70 6.26 -7.26 -11.64
CA LEU A 70 5.95 -8.52 -10.95
C LEU A 70 5.29 -8.27 -9.59
N ALA A 71 5.65 -7.18 -8.90
CA ALA A 71 5.04 -6.80 -7.62
C ALA A 71 3.51 -6.56 -7.70
N PHE A 72 2.97 -6.30 -8.90
CA PHE A 72 1.53 -6.19 -9.17
C PHE A 72 0.90 -7.47 -9.72
N SER A 73 1.67 -8.54 -9.85
CA SER A 73 1.14 -9.86 -10.24
C SER A 73 0.59 -10.59 -9.01
N ARG A 74 -0.49 -11.35 -9.19
CA ARG A 74 -1.04 -12.17 -8.12
C ARG A 74 -0.08 -13.30 -7.76
N HIS A 75 -0.02 -13.62 -6.49
CA HIS A 75 0.85 -14.68 -5.95
C HIS A 75 2.34 -14.43 -6.16
N ALA A 76 2.73 -13.19 -6.51
CA ALA A 76 4.12 -12.79 -6.57
C ALA A 76 4.55 -12.20 -5.22
N THR A 77 5.49 -12.85 -4.58
CA THR A 77 6.05 -12.39 -3.30
C THR A 77 7.56 -12.65 -3.28
N SER A 78 8.31 -11.74 -2.71
CA SER A 78 9.74 -11.91 -2.40
C SER A 78 9.95 -12.44 -0.98
N LYS A 79 8.86 -12.76 -0.25
CA LYS A 79 8.88 -13.01 1.19
C LYS A 79 8.72 -14.49 1.54
N LEU A 80 8.38 -15.34 0.57
CA LEU A 80 8.24 -16.79 0.72
C LEU A 80 8.80 -17.47 -0.52
N ASP A 81 9.73 -18.42 -0.34
CA ASP A 81 10.29 -19.24 -1.41
C ASP A 81 9.85 -20.72 -1.31
N SER A 82 9.38 -21.15 -0.13
CA SER A 82 9.07 -22.55 0.13
C SER A 82 7.92 -22.74 1.13
N GLU A 83 7.38 -23.96 1.21
CA GLU A 83 6.38 -24.34 2.23
C GLU A 83 6.95 -24.23 3.66
N ILE A 84 8.25 -24.41 3.84
CA ILE A 84 8.93 -24.30 5.14
C ILE A 84 8.88 -22.87 5.67
N ASP A 85 8.90 -21.86 4.78
CA ASP A 85 8.81 -20.45 5.16
C ASP A 85 7.43 -20.10 5.74
N LEU A 86 6.39 -20.90 5.43
CA LEU A 86 5.06 -20.74 6.03
C LEU A 86 5.03 -21.08 7.52
N GLU A 87 5.96 -21.93 7.99
CA GLU A 87 6.07 -22.29 9.40
C GLU A 87 6.81 -21.23 10.22
N SER A 88 7.57 -20.33 9.56
CA SER A 88 8.39 -19.30 10.21
C SER A 88 8.30 -17.95 9.50
N ILE A 89 7.09 -17.37 9.40
CA ILE A 89 6.87 -16.07 8.76
C ILE A 89 7.54 -14.97 9.61
N GLN A 90 8.54 -14.29 9.04
CA GLN A 90 9.24 -13.17 9.67
C GLN A 90 8.81 -11.80 9.14
N THR A 91 8.00 -11.77 8.08
CA THR A 91 7.51 -10.54 7.44
C THR A 91 6.06 -10.26 7.83
N LEU A 92 5.67 -8.99 7.83
CA LEU A 92 4.28 -8.57 8.12
C LEU A 92 3.32 -8.96 7.00
N GLY A 93 3.75 -8.81 5.73
CA GLY A 93 3.01 -9.24 4.56
C GLY A 93 3.66 -10.46 3.91
N PHE A 94 2.89 -11.43 3.43
CA PHE A 94 3.44 -12.66 2.80
C PHE A 94 2.59 -13.19 1.63
N ARG A 95 1.36 -12.71 1.44
CA ARG A 95 0.40 -13.33 0.50
C ARG A 95 0.63 -13.00 -0.98
N GLY A 96 1.43 -11.97 -1.31
CA GLY A 96 1.70 -11.57 -2.70
C GLY A 96 0.44 -11.08 -3.46
N GLU A 97 -0.57 -10.57 -2.77
CA GLU A 97 -1.85 -10.19 -3.37
C GLU A 97 -2.24 -8.72 -3.11
N ALA A 98 -1.61 -8.05 -2.15
CA ALA A 98 -2.01 -6.72 -1.71
C ALA A 98 -1.95 -5.68 -2.84
N LEU A 99 -0.80 -5.51 -3.49
CA LEU A 99 -0.62 -4.52 -4.56
C LEU A 99 -1.49 -4.83 -5.78
N ALA A 100 -1.61 -6.11 -6.17
CA ALA A 100 -2.48 -6.55 -7.26
C ALA A 100 -3.95 -6.24 -6.94
N SER A 101 -4.38 -6.46 -5.70
CA SER A 101 -5.74 -6.20 -5.23
C SER A 101 -6.05 -4.70 -5.19
N ILE A 102 -5.14 -3.88 -4.68
CA ILE A 102 -5.27 -2.42 -4.66
C ILE A 102 -5.38 -1.89 -6.10
N ALA A 103 -4.48 -2.30 -7.00
CA ALA A 103 -4.47 -1.86 -8.38
C ALA A 103 -5.75 -2.27 -9.15
N ALA A 104 -6.34 -3.43 -8.83
CA ALA A 104 -7.56 -3.90 -9.48
C ALA A 104 -8.79 -2.98 -9.23
N VAL A 105 -8.80 -2.25 -8.10
CA VAL A 105 -9.94 -1.43 -7.68
C VAL A 105 -9.65 0.07 -7.63
N SER A 106 -8.51 0.50 -8.17
CA SER A 106 -8.05 1.90 -8.14
C SER A 106 -7.19 2.25 -9.35
N GLN A 107 -6.67 3.46 -9.35
CA GLN A 107 -5.55 3.90 -10.18
C GLN A 107 -4.33 3.96 -9.25
N VAL A 108 -3.20 3.41 -9.69
CA VAL A 108 -1.98 3.36 -8.87
C VAL A 108 -0.81 3.94 -9.64
N GLU A 109 -0.14 4.90 -9.03
CA GLU A 109 1.19 5.34 -9.42
C GLU A 109 2.19 4.81 -8.40
N LEU A 110 3.20 4.09 -8.88
CA LEU A 110 4.34 3.65 -8.09
C LEU A 110 5.59 4.31 -8.63
N VAL A 111 6.37 4.90 -7.73
CA VAL A 111 7.71 5.41 -7.98
C VAL A 111 8.64 4.74 -7.00
N THR A 112 9.66 4.06 -7.49
CA THR A 112 10.61 3.37 -6.62
C THR A 112 12.01 3.36 -7.22
N ARG A 113 13.03 3.34 -6.35
CA ARG A 113 14.40 3.07 -6.72
C ARG A 113 15.01 2.11 -5.71
N PHE A 114 15.52 1.00 -6.20
CA PHE A 114 16.26 0.07 -5.35
C PHE A 114 17.60 0.69 -4.91
N ALA A 115 18.00 0.44 -3.69
CA ALA A 115 19.14 1.13 -3.06
C ALA A 115 20.45 1.04 -3.85
N THR A 116 20.67 -0.07 -4.59
CA THR A 116 21.91 -0.30 -5.38
C THR A 116 21.79 0.08 -6.85
N GLU A 117 20.62 0.58 -7.31
CA GLU A 117 20.40 1.03 -8.69
C GLU A 117 20.59 2.54 -8.82
N ASP A 118 21.12 3.00 -9.95
CA ASP A 118 21.37 4.43 -10.22
C ASP A 118 20.08 5.19 -10.57
N THR A 119 19.12 4.50 -11.19
CA THR A 119 17.85 5.10 -11.64
C THR A 119 16.67 4.34 -11.08
N GLY A 120 15.59 5.06 -10.79
CA GLY A 120 14.32 4.51 -10.38
C GLY A 120 13.38 4.24 -11.54
N VAL A 121 12.23 3.68 -11.21
CA VAL A 121 11.14 3.38 -12.14
C VAL A 121 9.85 4.03 -11.64
N ARG A 122 9.10 4.60 -12.57
CA ARG A 122 7.72 5.03 -12.39
C ARG A 122 6.80 4.11 -13.17
N LEU A 123 5.79 3.54 -12.51
CA LEU A 123 4.70 2.80 -13.13
C LEU A 123 3.38 3.51 -12.91
N LEU A 124 2.52 3.47 -13.93
CA LEU A 124 1.11 3.87 -13.84
C LEU A 124 0.22 2.67 -14.18
N LEU A 125 -0.68 2.30 -13.26
CA LEU A 125 -1.65 1.24 -13.46
C LEU A 125 -3.08 1.78 -13.35
N MET A 126 -3.99 1.27 -14.16
CA MET A 126 -5.42 1.56 -14.09
C MET A 126 -6.22 0.25 -14.11
N SER A 127 -7.01 -0.01 -13.08
CA SER A 127 -7.75 -1.29 -12.93
C SER A 127 -6.86 -2.53 -13.08
N GLY A 128 -5.64 -2.50 -12.54
CA GLY A 128 -4.67 -3.58 -12.60
C GLY A 128 -3.93 -3.71 -13.93
N GLN A 129 -4.15 -2.81 -14.89
CA GLN A 129 -3.46 -2.83 -16.19
C GLN A 129 -2.36 -1.78 -16.21
N LEU A 130 -1.15 -2.18 -16.58
CA LEU A 130 -0.05 -1.26 -16.83
C LEU A 130 -0.39 -0.31 -17.99
N LYS A 131 -0.27 1.00 -17.76
CA LYS A 131 -0.52 2.06 -18.75
C LYS A 131 0.76 2.77 -19.17
N ASP A 132 1.68 2.97 -18.25
CA ASP A 132 2.94 3.67 -18.52
C ASP A 132 4.05 3.11 -17.63
N ARG A 133 5.27 3.09 -18.16
CA ARG A 133 6.49 2.76 -17.45
C ARG A 133 7.62 3.66 -17.92
N LYS A 134 8.28 4.34 -16.97
CA LYS A 134 9.38 5.24 -17.28
C LYS A 134 10.52 5.08 -16.29
N SER A 135 11.76 5.25 -16.76
CA SER A 135 12.91 5.44 -15.90
C SER A 135 12.94 6.88 -15.40
N ILE A 136 13.26 7.09 -14.12
CA ILE A 136 13.26 8.41 -13.49
C ILE A 136 14.38 8.52 -12.45
N GLY A 137 14.88 9.74 -12.23
CA GLY A 137 15.86 10.04 -11.17
C GLY A 137 15.14 10.35 -9.87
N VAL A 138 15.24 9.45 -8.89
CA VAL A 138 14.60 9.61 -7.55
C VAL A 138 15.52 9.04 -6.46
N PRO A 139 15.36 9.46 -5.20
CA PRO A 139 16.02 8.81 -4.06
C PRO A 139 15.65 7.33 -3.95
N SER A 140 16.44 6.54 -3.21
CA SER A 140 16.06 5.18 -2.82
C SER A 140 14.81 5.20 -1.94
N GLY A 141 14.00 4.12 -2.03
CA GLY A 141 12.73 4.00 -1.33
C GLY A 141 11.58 3.82 -2.29
N THR A 142 10.35 3.92 -1.77
CA THR A 142 9.13 3.72 -2.55
C THR A 142 8.09 4.78 -2.24
N VAL A 143 7.42 5.25 -3.28
CA VAL A 143 6.22 6.09 -3.20
C VAL A 143 5.11 5.38 -3.96
N ILE A 144 4.01 5.09 -3.28
CA ILE A 144 2.80 4.53 -3.89
C ILE A 144 1.67 5.53 -3.67
N GLN A 145 1.07 5.98 -4.77
CA GLN A 145 -0.13 6.80 -4.76
C GLN A 145 -1.30 6.01 -5.35
N VAL A 146 -2.34 5.85 -4.57
CA VAL A 146 -3.59 5.18 -4.93
C VAL A 146 -4.65 6.25 -5.09
N GLU A 147 -5.25 6.34 -6.28
CA GLU A 147 -6.27 7.33 -6.61
C GLU A 147 -7.59 6.66 -6.94
N ASN A 148 -8.69 7.36 -6.65
CA ASN A 148 -10.04 6.97 -7.00
C ASN A 148 -10.38 5.53 -6.53
N LEU A 149 -10.11 5.24 -5.27
CA LEU A 149 -10.35 3.92 -4.68
C LEU A 149 -11.82 3.52 -4.84
N PHE A 150 -12.06 2.31 -5.36
CA PHE A 150 -13.37 1.72 -5.66
C PHE A 150 -14.16 2.38 -6.81
N TYR A 151 -13.55 3.23 -7.66
CA TYR A 151 -14.26 3.87 -8.77
C TYR A 151 -14.93 2.89 -9.72
N ASN A 152 -14.37 1.69 -9.86
CA ASN A 152 -14.87 0.62 -10.73
C ASN A 152 -15.64 -0.48 -9.97
N VAL A 153 -15.92 -0.27 -8.66
CA VAL A 153 -16.71 -1.15 -7.77
C VAL A 153 -17.65 -0.32 -6.90
N PRO A 154 -18.62 0.41 -7.50
CA PRO A 154 -19.44 1.39 -6.78
C PRO A 154 -20.30 0.79 -5.65
N ALA A 155 -20.59 -0.51 -5.71
CA ALA A 155 -21.29 -1.20 -4.62
C ALA A 155 -20.53 -1.12 -3.28
N ARG A 156 -19.18 -1.08 -3.31
CA ARG A 156 -18.35 -0.97 -2.10
C ARG A 156 -18.45 0.38 -1.42
N LEU A 157 -18.59 1.46 -2.19
CA LEU A 157 -18.75 2.80 -1.62
C LEU A 157 -19.97 2.90 -0.70
N LYS A 158 -21.00 2.07 -0.93
CA LYS A 158 -22.22 2.03 -0.09
C LYS A 158 -22.00 1.41 1.28
N PHE A 159 -20.94 0.64 1.46
CA PHE A 159 -20.61 -0.03 2.74
C PHE A 159 -19.59 0.73 3.58
N LEU A 160 -19.08 1.85 3.08
CA LEU A 160 -18.16 2.69 3.84
C LEU A 160 -18.92 3.53 4.86
N ASN A 161 -18.22 3.85 5.95
CA ASN A 161 -18.73 4.75 6.96
C ASN A 161 -18.65 6.21 6.49
N SER A 162 -18.98 7.16 7.38
CA SER A 162 -18.77 8.59 7.12
C SER A 162 -17.27 8.88 6.90
N GLU A 163 -17.00 9.94 6.15
CA GLU A 163 -15.61 10.38 5.88
C GLU A 163 -14.79 10.57 7.16
N ALA A 164 -15.39 11.16 8.20
CA ALA A 164 -14.72 11.35 9.48
C ALA A 164 -14.34 10.02 10.14
N THR A 165 -15.19 9.01 10.01
CA THR A 165 -14.94 7.66 10.55
C THR A 165 -13.82 6.96 9.78
N GLU A 166 -13.85 6.97 8.43
CA GLU A 166 -12.80 6.34 7.61
C GLU A 166 -11.44 7.01 7.82
N ARG A 167 -11.39 8.35 7.91
CA ARG A 167 -10.19 9.10 8.26
C ARG A 167 -9.67 8.72 9.66
N GLY A 168 -10.57 8.61 10.64
CA GLY A 168 -10.23 8.19 12.00
C GLY A 168 -9.67 6.76 12.07
N LEU A 169 -10.21 5.83 11.27
CA LEU A 169 -9.70 4.47 11.15
C LEU A 169 -8.28 4.46 10.57
N THR A 170 -8.04 5.23 9.51
CA THR A 170 -6.71 5.34 8.89
C THR A 170 -5.69 5.93 9.87
N LYS A 171 -6.01 7.05 10.54
CA LYS A 171 -5.15 7.63 11.58
C LYS A 171 -4.81 6.62 12.67
N ARG A 172 -5.81 5.86 13.14
CA ARG A 172 -5.63 4.82 14.18
C ARG A 172 -4.65 3.73 13.74
N ILE A 173 -4.72 3.29 12.47
CA ILE A 173 -3.76 2.33 11.92
C ILE A 173 -2.34 2.90 11.99
N VAL A 174 -2.10 4.10 11.45
CA VAL A 174 -0.77 4.74 11.46
C VAL A 174 -0.24 4.88 12.89
N SER A 175 -1.06 5.35 13.85
CA SER A 175 -0.65 5.49 15.24
C SER A 175 -0.30 4.14 15.89
N ARG A 176 -1.04 3.07 15.58
CA ARG A 176 -0.73 1.72 16.09
C ARG A 176 0.62 1.20 15.58
N TYR A 177 0.92 1.40 14.29
CA TYR A 177 2.23 1.04 13.75
C TYR A 177 3.35 1.89 14.35
N ALA A 178 3.14 3.18 14.58
CA ALA A 178 4.11 4.04 15.26
C ALA A 178 4.41 3.56 16.68
N MET A 179 3.40 3.09 17.43
CA MET A 179 3.59 2.50 18.76
C MET A 179 4.30 1.15 18.70
N ALA A 180 4.00 0.30 17.72
CA ALA A 180 4.64 -1.00 17.56
C ALA A 180 6.10 -0.89 17.06
N TYR A 181 6.42 0.15 16.31
CA TYR A 181 7.74 0.41 15.73
C TYR A 181 8.27 1.79 16.11
N PRO A 182 8.55 2.04 17.39
CA PRO A 182 8.93 3.38 17.90
C PRO A 182 10.26 3.90 17.34
N HIS A 183 11.08 3.03 16.74
CA HIS A 183 12.33 3.36 16.04
C HIS A 183 12.13 3.81 14.59
N VAL A 184 10.90 3.74 14.08
CA VAL A 184 10.52 4.24 12.76
C VAL A 184 9.75 5.55 12.92
N ARG A 185 10.11 6.54 12.12
CA ARG A 185 9.41 7.82 12.06
C ARG A 185 8.17 7.69 11.18
N PHE A 186 6.99 7.95 11.77
CA PHE A 186 5.73 7.99 11.03
C PHE A 186 5.20 9.42 10.96
N SER A 187 4.59 9.77 9.84
CA SER A 187 3.77 10.97 9.70
C SER A 187 2.44 10.63 9.03
N PHE A 188 1.37 11.29 9.47
CA PHE A 188 0.05 11.18 8.90
C PHE A 188 -0.50 12.57 8.61
N VAL A 189 -0.83 12.83 7.36
CA VAL A 189 -1.44 14.06 6.86
C VAL A 189 -2.81 13.73 6.29
N SER A 190 -3.80 14.55 6.57
CA SER A 190 -5.14 14.41 6.02
C SER A 190 -5.66 15.78 5.60
N GLU A 191 -6.18 15.89 4.38
CA GLU A 191 -6.68 17.15 3.81
C GLU A 191 -5.61 18.26 3.92
N ASN A 192 -4.35 17.94 3.62
CA ASN A 192 -3.19 18.82 3.72
C ASN A 192 -2.92 19.38 5.15
N ARG A 193 -3.47 18.72 6.18
CA ARG A 193 -3.24 19.08 7.58
C ARG A 193 -2.52 17.98 8.31
N GLN A 194 -1.48 18.34 9.06
CA GLN A 194 -0.76 17.41 9.94
C GLN A 194 -1.71 16.82 10.96
N GLY A 195 -1.87 15.51 10.97
CA GLY A 195 -2.76 14.80 11.88
C GLY A 195 -2.04 14.01 12.97
N PHE A 196 -0.79 13.56 12.69
CA PHE A 196 0.03 12.78 13.60
C PHE A 196 1.49 12.76 13.11
N GLN A 197 2.44 12.71 14.04
CA GLN A 197 3.86 12.49 13.75
C GLN A 197 4.55 11.85 14.96
N SER A 198 5.41 10.83 14.70
CA SER A 198 6.35 10.28 15.67
C SER A 198 7.79 10.65 15.32
N TYR A 199 8.71 10.52 16.27
CA TYR A 199 10.10 10.93 16.08
C TYR A 199 11.02 9.81 15.57
N GLY A 200 10.62 8.52 15.72
CA GLY A 200 11.47 7.39 15.33
C GLY A 200 12.72 7.21 16.19
N ASN A 201 12.69 7.70 17.43
CA ASN A 201 13.84 7.69 18.36
C ASN A 201 13.88 6.45 19.28
N GLY A 202 12.94 5.51 19.11
CA GLY A 202 12.80 4.31 19.92
C GLY A 202 12.08 4.52 21.26
N ASN A 203 11.70 5.75 21.59
CA ASN A 203 10.99 6.05 22.82
C ASN A 203 9.47 6.00 22.59
N LEU A 204 8.81 4.99 23.18
CA LEU A 204 7.37 4.82 23.06
C LEU A 204 6.56 5.98 23.65
N LEU A 205 7.08 6.62 24.71
CA LEU A 205 6.39 7.76 25.36
C LEU A 205 6.30 8.98 24.44
N ASP A 206 7.24 9.13 23.51
CA ASP A 206 7.24 10.23 22.53
C ASP A 206 6.25 9.99 21.37
N VAL A 207 5.65 8.80 21.30
CA VAL A 207 4.64 8.43 20.29
C VAL A 207 3.22 8.68 20.81
N LEU A 208 3.01 8.67 22.13
CA LEU A 208 1.72 8.84 22.82
C LEU A 208 1.33 10.31 22.93
#